data_18a1941701db978500d83bbffcb1adc3
#
_entry.id   18a1941701db978500d83bbffcb1adc3
#
_cell.length_a   1.000
_cell.length_b   1.000
_cell.length_c   1.000
_cell.angle_alpha   90.00
_cell.angle_beta   90.00
_cell.angle_gamma   90.00
#
_symmetry.space_group_name_H-M   'P 1'
#
loop_
_entity.id
_entity.type
_entity.pdbx_description
1 polymer ?
#
loop_
_entity_poly.entity_id
_entity_poly.type
_entity_poly.pdbx_seq_one_letter_code
_entity_poly.pdbx_strand_id
1 'polypeptide(L)'
;MTREITSRIHKDSERRRVLDSFLACNPQQSYEMSLNLRHPRTGLWLTRLPAFKTWLSNPDSKLWFSGIPGAGKTVLAGVIIQESLARNTEDVATAFFFCDYMDEKTQSPVNIIGALVYQLAIQKEEAYAILEKYYYKLHPSRGLEKAPTVEEIAAILVEIVKQFQHVFLVLDGLDECGKFTDDVLDVLLDVTKDADNISMALLSRDESNIRDHLEDEFISEEIAAHTEDIVEYVTAVIEKRILNKRLRVDNPELKEEILQGLVEGAKGM
;
A
#
# COMPACT_ATOMS: atom_id res chain seq x y z
N MET A 1 -24.63 -14.24 32.77
CA MET A 1 -23.42 -13.37 32.80
C MET A 1 -22.11 -14.14 32.55
N THR A 2 -21.67 -15.11 33.35
CA THR A 2 -20.37 -15.83 33.14
C THR A 2 -20.34 -16.63 31.82
N ARG A 3 -21.41 -17.33 31.44
CA ARG A 3 -21.49 -18.09 30.17
C ARG A 3 -21.49 -17.21 28.94
N GLU A 4 -22.11 -16.05 28.99
CA GLU A 4 -22.12 -15.09 27.85
C GLU A 4 -20.74 -14.45 27.65
N ILE A 5 -20.04 -14.11 28.76
CA ILE A 5 -18.67 -13.58 28.71
C ILE A 5 -17.73 -14.64 28.13
N THR A 6 -17.81 -15.88 28.57
CA THR A 6 -16.99 -16.99 28.08
C THR A 6 -17.26 -17.25 26.59
N SER A 7 -18.52 -17.19 26.15
CA SER A 7 -18.89 -17.34 24.75
C SER A 7 -18.36 -16.20 23.87
N ARG A 8 -18.39 -14.95 24.33
CA ARG A 8 -17.80 -13.81 23.62
C ARG A 8 -16.28 -13.96 23.50
N ILE A 9 -15.60 -14.25 24.59
CA ILE A 9 -14.13 -14.46 24.58
C ILE A 9 -13.75 -15.56 23.60
N HIS A 10 -14.54 -16.63 23.53
CA HIS A 10 -14.27 -17.74 22.61
C HIS A 10 -14.45 -17.29 21.14
N LYS A 11 -15.54 -16.58 20.85
CA LYS A 11 -15.79 -16.02 19.50
C LYS A 11 -14.69 -15.04 19.06
N ASP A 12 -14.27 -14.14 19.95
CA ASP A 12 -13.22 -13.17 19.65
C ASP A 12 -11.87 -13.85 19.41
N SER A 13 -11.58 -14.89 20.18
CA SER A 13 -10.36 -15.71 20.02
C SER A 13 -10.37 -16.48 18.70
N GLU A 14 -11.51 -17.05 18.34
CA GLU A 14 -11.67 -17.80 17.08
C GLU A 14 -11.58 -16.87 15.87
N ARG A 15 -12.26 -15.71 15.90
CA ARG A 15 -12.17 -14.69 14.88
C ARG A 15 -10.73 -14.25 14.65
N ARG A 16 -9.99 -13.98 15.72
CA ARG A 16 -8.58 -13.59 15.63
C ARG A 16 -7.74 -14.71 15.00
N ARG A 17 -7.95 -15.97 15.39
CA ARG A 17 -7.23 -17.11 14.81
C ARG A 17 -7.48 -17.25 13.30
N VAL A 18 -8.71 -17.06 12.84
CA VAL A 18 -9.06 -17.06 11.41
C VAL A 18 -8.31 -15.95 10.69
N LEU A 19 -8.40 -14.73 11.18
CA LEU A 19 -7.75 -13.56 10.57
C LEU A 19 -6.22 -13.72 10.52
N ASP A 20 -5.59 -14.05 11.64
CA ASP A 20 -4.13 -14.14 11.76
C ASP A 20 -3.53 -15.24 10.86
N SER A 21 -4.31 -16.23 10.44
CA SER A 21 -3.85 -17.26 9.50
C SER A 21 -3.57 -16.75 8.09
N PHE A 22 -4.10 -15.56 7.74
CA PHE A 22 -3.91 -14.93 6.43
C PHE A 22 -2.96 -13.74 6.46
N LEU A 23 -2.51 -13.31 7.66
CA LEU A 23 -1.61 -12.17 7.82
C LEU A 23 -0.17 -12.63 8.10
N ALA A 24 0.53 -13.08 7.07
CA ALA A 24 1.95 -13.44 7.20
C ALA A 24 2.87 -12.23 7.42
N CYS A 25 2.50 -11.08 6.87
CA CYS A 25 3.21 -9.80 6.97
C CYS A 25 2.21 -8.70 7.31
N ASN A 26 2.48 -7.93 8.34
CA ASN A 26 1.64 -6.80 8.72
C ASN A 26 2.16 -5.50 8.07
N PRO A 27 1.45 -4.90 7.09
CA PRO A 27 1.91 -3.70 6.40
C PRO A 27 1.79 -2.41 7.23
N GLN A 28 1.18 -2.47 8.41
CA GLN A 28 0.94 -1.30 9.25
C GLN A 28 2.23 -0.57 9.64
N GLN A 29 3.30 -1.30 9.94
CA GLN A 29 4.59 -0.69 10.32
C GLN A 29 5.20 0.10 9.16
N SER A 30 5.14 -0.44 7.93
CA SER A 30 5.63 0.24 6.73
C SER A 30 4.80 1.49 6.43
N TYR A 31 3.49 1.43 6.62
CA TYR A 31 2.60 2.59 6.50
C TYR A 31 2.97 3.68 7.52
N GLU A 32 3.11 3.35 8.80
CA GLU A 32 3.52 4.31 9.84
C GLU A 32 4.90 4.90 9.55
N MET A 33 5.83 4.08 9.06
CA MET A 33 7.16 4.55 8.65
C MET A 33 7.07 5.53 7.47
N SER A 34 6.25 5.25 6.46
CA SER A 34 6.04 6.13 5.31
C SER A 34 5.52 7.51 5.72
N LEU A 35 4.59 7.56 6.67
CA LEU A 35 4.07 8.81 7.23
C LEU A 35 5.12 9.55 8.06
N ASN A 36 5.94 8.84 8.84
CA ASN A 36 7.01 9.44 9.66
C ASN A 36 8.16 10.01 8.79
N LEU A 37 8.39 9.44 7.61
CA LEU A 37 9.38 9.93 6.65
C LEU A 37 8.89 11.19 5.92
N ARG A 38 7.57 11.39 5.84
CA ARG A 38 6.97 12.51 5.14
C ARG A 38 7.29 13.83 5.84
N HIS A 39 7.83 14.78 5.08
CA HIS A 39 7.83 16.17 5.53
C HIS A 39 6.42 16.77 5.38
N PRO A 40 5.89 17.56 6.36
CA PRO A 40 4.49 17.99 6.36
C PRO A 40 4.02 18.75 5.11
N ARG A 41 4.94 19.36 4.37
CA ARG A 41 4.64 20.14 3.17
C ARG A 41 5.00 19.47 1.84
N THR A 42 5.56 18.24 1.88
CA THR A 42 5.91 17.50 0.66
C THR A 42 4.78 16.58 0.21
N GLY A 43 4.74 16.27 -1.09
CA GLY A 43 3.73 15.41 -1.71
C GLY A 43 2.34 16.05 -1.85
N LEU A 44 2.20 17.36 -1.60
CA LEU A 44 0.92 18.06 -1.74
C LEU A 44 0.45 18.16 -3.22
N TRP A 45 1.38 18.06 -4.16
CA TRP A 45 1.07 18.06 -5.58
C TRP A 45 0.16 16.89 -5.97
N LEU A 46 0.36 15.71 -5.34
CA LEU A 46 -0.44 14.52 -5.58
C LEU A 46 -1.95 14.79 -5.39
N THR A 47 -2.33 15.46 -4.30
CA THR A 47 -3.74 15.75 -4.00
C THR A 47 -4.34 16.78 -4.97
N ARG A 48 -3.52 17.48 -5.76
CA ARG A 48 -3.95 18.41 -6.80
C ARG A 48 -4.05 17.76 -8.17
N LEU A 49 -3.41 16.59 -8.36
CA LEU A 49 -3.36 15.87 -9.62
C LEU A 49 -4.78 15.44 -10.06
N PRO A 50 -5.23 15.80 -11.28
CA PRO A 50 -6.56 15.43 -11.76
C PRO A 50 -6.79 13.92 -11.79
N ALA A 51 -5.79 13.14 -12.24
CA ALA A 51 -5.86 11.67 -12.25
C ALA A 51 -6.09 11.08 -10.86
N PHE A 52 -5.39 11.61 -9.84
CA PHE A 52 -5.58 11.16 -8.46
C PHE A 52 -6.96 11.53 -7.90
N LYS A 53 -7.48 12.71 -8.21
CA LYS A 53 -8.85 13.10 -7.82
C LYS A 53 -9.90 12.19 -8.46
N THR A 54 -9.71 11.84 -9.72
CA THR A 54 -10.57 10.90 -10.43
C THR A 54 -10.50 9.52 -9.77
N TRP A 55 -9.30 9.03 -9.47
CA TRP A 55 -9.07 7.75 -8.79
C TRP A 55 -9.75 7.67 -7.42
N LEU A 56 -9.74 8.77 -6.66
CA LEU A 56 -10.41 8.85 -5.37
C LEU A 56 -11.94 8.86 -5.45
N SER A 57 -12.51 9.22 -6.61
CA SER A 57 -13.95 9.46 -6.75
C SER A 57 -14.65 8.40 -7.60
N ASN A 58 -13.96 7.79 -8.54
CA ASN A 58 -14.52 6.87 -9.51
C ASN A 58 -14.00 5.45 -9.24
N PRO A 59 -14.88 4.49 -8.91
CA PRO A 59 -14.52 3.08 -8.92
C PRO A 59 -13.94 2.66 -10.27
N ASP A 60 -13.23 1.52 -10.30
CA ASP A 60 -12.55 1.00 -11.49
C ASP A 60 -11.48 1.93 -12.08
N SER A 61 -10.86 2.74 -11.24
CA SER A 61 -9.77 3.63 -11.64
C SER A 61 -8.42 3.03 -11.29
N LYS A 62 -7.48 3.04 -12.23
CA LYS A 62 -6.17 2.42 -12.09
C LYS A 62 -5.07 3.44 -12.29
N LEU A 63 -4.18 3.59 -11.31
CA LEU A 63 -3.02 4.49 -11.36
C LEU A 63 -1.72 3.71 -11.15
N TRP A 64 -0.74 4.01 -11.95
CA TRP A 64 0.62 3.55 -11.75
C TRP A 64 1.57 4.73 -11.56
N PHE A 65 2.16 4.81 -10.38
CA PHE A 65 3.17 5.80 -10.06
C PHE A 65 4.56 5.18 -10.22
N SER A 66 5.29 5.60 -11.25
CA SER A 66 6.64 5.15 -11.50
C SER A 66 7.68 6.19 -11.07
N GLY A 67 8.89 5.75 -10.71
CA GLY A 67 9.96 6.67 -10.38
C GLY A 67 11.26 6.00 -9.97
N ILE A 68 12.36 6.74 -10.11
CA ILE A 68 13.70 6.28 -9.76
C ILE A 68 13.83 5.96 -8.26
N PRO A 69 14.85 5.19 -7.84
CA PRO A 69 15.17 5.03 -6.42
C PRO A 69 15.35 6.38 -5.73
N GLY A 70 14.75 6.55 -4.56
CA GLY A 70 14.82 7.80 -3.80
C GLY A 70 13.80 8.88 -4.19
N ALA A 71 13.01 8.71 -5.26
CA ALA A 71 11.99 9.69 -5.69
C ALA A 71 10.83 9.90 -4.69
N GLY A 72 10.79 9.12 -3.58
CA GLY A 72 9.78 9.26 -2.54
C GLY A 72 8.51 8.44 -2.75
N LYS A 73 8.56 7.38 -3.59
CA LYS A 73 7.41 6.47 -3.84
C LYS A 73 6.72 6.01 -2.57
N THR A 74 7.47 5.46 -1.63
CA THR A 74 6.95 4.96 -0.35
C THR A 74 6.29 6.06 0.49
N VAL A 75 6.83 7.28 0.46
CA VAL A 75 6.21 8.44 1.13
C VAL A 75 4.89 8.79 0.46
N LEU A 76 4.84 8.77 -0.88
CA LEU A 76 3.61 9.02 -1.64
C LEU A 76 2.59 7.89 -1.44
N ALA A 77 3.01 6.63 -1.37
CA ALA A 77 2.13 5.52 -0.99
C ALA A 77 1.44 5.78 0.35
N GLY A 78 2.19 6.26 1.35
CA GLY A 78 1.61 6.67 2.63
C GLY A 78 0.56 7.78 2.50
N VAL A 79 0.76 8.75 1.60
CA VAL A 79 -0.22 9.82 1.32
C VAL A 79 -1.47 9.24 0.65
N ILE A 80 -1.30 8.40 -0.38
CA ILE A 80 -2.40 7.74 -1.09
C ILE A 80 -3.25 6.94 -0.10
N ILE A 81 -2.61 6.14 0.74
CA ILE A 81 -3.27 5.33 1.77
C ILE A 81 -4.02 6.23 2.76
N GLN A 82 -3.40 7.31 3.25
CA GLN A 82 -4.03 8.25 4.17
C GLN A 82 -5.29 8.88 3.58
N GLU A 83 -5.24 9.32 2.32
CA GLU A 83 -6.37 9.91 1.61
C GLU A 83 -7.49 8.90 1.34
N SER A 84 -7.14 7.63 1.08
CA SER A 84 -8.10 6.54 0.91
C SER A 84 -8.79 6.18 2.21
N LEU A 85 -8.01 5.99 3.30
CA LEU A 85 -8.54 5.68 4.63
C LEU A 85 -9.50 6.76 5.16
N ALA A 86 -9.25 8.03 4.82
CA ALA A 86 -10.15 9.14 5.17
C ALA A 86 -11.55 9.02 4.51
N ARG A 87 -11.70 8.16 3.49
CA ARG A 87 -12.96 7.88 2.79
C ARG A 87 -13.65 6.60 3.23
N ASN A 88 -13.01 5.83 4.10
CA ASN A 88 -13.60 4.59 4.58
C ASN A 88 -14.95 4.82 5.25
N THR A 89 -15.90 3.99 4.91
CA THR A 89 -17.25 3.92 5.48
C THR A 89 -17.64 2.45 5.63
N GLU A 90 -18.91 2.15 5.93
CA GLU A 90 -19.40 0.76 5.91
C GLU A 90 -19.30 0.12 4.51
N ASP A 91 -19.42 0.92 3.44
CA ASP A 91 -19.44 0.45 2.05
C ASP A 91 -18.17 0.84 1.25
N VAL A 92 -17.25 1.57 1.83
CA VAL A 92 -15.98 1.96 1.21
C VAL A 92 -14.82 1.50 2.08
N ALA A 93 -13.94 0.66 1.52
CA ALA A 93 -12.83 0.07 2.25
C ALA A 93 -11.48 0.38 1.59
N THR A 94 -10.42 0.32 2.39
CA THR A 94 -9.05 0.45 1.94
C THR A 94 -8.23 -0.74 2.41
N ALA A 95 -7.42 -1.31 1.51
CA ALA A 95 -6.38 -2.26 1.85
C ALA A 95 -5.08 -1.88 1.13
N PHE A 96 -3.95 -2.15 1.76
CA PHE A 96 -2.65 -1.75 1.24
C PHE A 96 -1.55 -2.74 1.60
N PHE A 97 -0.47 -2.70 0.82
CA PHE A 97 0.70 -3.53 1.08
C PHE A 97 1.99 -2.81 0.64
N PHE A 98 3.10 -3.19 1.27
CA PHE A 98 4.44 -2.73 0.95
C PHE A 98 5.33 -3.94 0.72
N CYS A 99 5.87 -4.06 -0.48
CA CYS A 99 6.88 -5.05 -0.80
C CYS A 99 8.27 -4.53 -0.39
N ASP A 100 9.14 -5.45 0.06
CA ASP A 100 10.51 -5.14 0.46
C ASP A 100 11.41 -6.28 -0.02
N TYR A 101 12.43 -5.96 -0.83
CA TYR A 101 13.38 -6.94 -1.34
C TYR A 101 14.21 -7.62 -0.25
N MET A 102 14.27 -7.06 0.96
CA MET A 102 14.97 -7.64 2.11
C MET A 102 14.12 -8.66 2.89
N ASP A 103 12.81 -8.70 2.68
CA ASP A 103 11.90 -9.62 3.36
C ASP A 103 11.14 -10.48 2.34
N GLU A 104 11.61 -11.71 2.11
CA GLU A 104 11.00 -12.67 1.18
C GLU A 104 9.50 -12.92 1.45
N LYS A 105 9.03 -12.72 2.68
CA LYS A 105 7.61 -12.89 2.99
C LYS A 105 6.75 -11.82 2.32
N THR A 106 7.28 -10.61 2.13
CA THR A 106 6.57 -9.51 1.48
C THR A 106 6.56 -9.63 -0.05
N GLN A 107 7.32 -10.56 -0.61
CA GLN A 107 7.42 -10.81 -2.06
C GLN A 107 6.45 -11.90 -2.54
N SER A 108 5.92 -12.71 -1.62
CA SER A 108 5.04 -13.84 -1.95
C SER A 108 3.64 -13.37 -2.35
N PRO A 109 3.13 -13.73 -3.56
CA PRO A 109 1.77 -13.37 -3.99
C PRO A 109 0.69 -13.80 -2.98
N VAL A 110 0.80 -15.00 -2.40
CA VAL A 110 -0.14 -15.48 -1.38
C VAL A 110 -0.17 -14.59 -0.15
N ASN A 111 1.00 -14.13 0.30
CA ASN A 111 1.10 -13.28 1.50
C ASN A 111 0.59 -11.86 1.22
N ILE A 112 0.85 -11.33 0.03
CA ILE A 112 0.34 -10.02 -0.42
C ILE A 112 -1.18 -10.05 -0.44
N ILE A 113 -1.77 -10.99 -1.19
CA ILE A 113 -3.22 -11.11 -1.29
C ILE A 113 -3.85 -11.45 0.06
N GLY A 114 -3.21 -12.31 0.87
CA GLY A 114 -3.63 -12.63 2.23
C GLY A 114 -3.74 -11.40 3.14
N ALA A 115 -2.76 -10.50 3.07
CA ALA A 115 -2.79 -9.25 3.82
C ALA A 115 -3.90 -8.28 3.35
N LEU A 116 -4.20 -8.24 2.04
CA LEU A 116 -5.32 -7.46 1.50
C LEU A 116 -6.67 -8.03 1.97
N VAL A 117 -6.84 -9.36 1.86
CA VAL A 117 -8.03 -10.08 2.33
C VAL A 117 -8.27 -9.87 3.83
N TYR A 118 -7.20 -9.98 4.65
CA TYR A 118 -7.26 -9.70 6.08
C TYR A 118 -7.81 -8.30 6.37
N GLN A 119 -7.21 -7.28 5.71
CA GLN A 119 -7.59 -5.88 5.94
C GLN A 119 -9.05 -5.59 5.55
N LEU A 120 -9.54 -6.18 4.47
CA LEU A 120 -10.93 -6.01 4.07
C LEU A 120 -11.88 -6.79 4.98
N ALA A 121 -11.51 -7.99 5.40
CA ALA A 121 -12.33 -8.82 6.29
C ALA A 121 -12.53 -8.20 7.68
N ILE A 122 -11.60 -7.40 8.18
CA ILE A 122 -11.80 -6.70 9.47
C ILE A 122 -12.72 -5.49 9.35
N GLN A 123 -12.99 -4.99 8.14
CA GLN A 123 -13.79 -3.78 7.92
C GLN A 123 -15.29 -4.07 7.72
N LYS A 124 -15.67 -5.32 7.38
CA LYS A 124 -17.08 -5.67 7.16
C LYS A 124 -17.35 -7.13 7.58
N GLU A 125 -18.49 -7.37 8.24
CA GLU A 125 -18.82 -8.70 8.75
C GLU A 125 -19.11 -9.71 7.65
N GLU A 126 -19.73 -9.29 6.55
CA GLU A 126 -19.98 -10.12 5.37
C GLU A 126 -18.66 -10.57 4.70
N ALA A 127 -17.68 -9.67 4.65
CA ALA A 127 -16.33 -9.97 4.16
C ALA A 127 -15.61 -10.98 5.09
N TYR A 128 -15.75 -10.80 6.40
CA TYR A 128 -15.22 -11.76 7.36
C TYR A 128 -15.85 -13.15 7.22
N ALA A 129 -17.16 -13.24 7.03
CA ALA A 129 -17.85 -14.51 6.88
C ALA A 129 -17.37 -15.33 5.64
N ILE A 130 -17.02 -14.64 4.54
CA ILE A 130 -16.42 -15.26 3.37
C ILE A 130 -15.05 -15.87 3.73
N LEU A 131 -14.20 -15.07 4.40
CA LEU A 131 -12.87 -15.50 4.81
C LEU A 131 -12.92 -16.65 5.82
N GLU A 132 -13.82 -16.58 6.78
CA GLU A 132 -14.04 -17.63 7.79
C GLU A 132 -14.44 -18.96 7.11
N LYS A 133 -15.36 -18.93 6.15
CA LYS A 133 -15.75 -20.11 5.37
C LYS A 133 -14.57 -20.73 4.62
N TYR A 134 -13.71 -19.88 4.04
CA TYR A 134 -12.51 -20.33 3.35
C TYR A 134 -11.49 -20.91 4.34
N TYR A 135 -11.30 -20.30 5.50
CA TYR A 135 -10.45 -20.82 6.56
C TYR A 135 -10.85 -22.25 6.95
N TYR A 136 -12.13 -22.54 7.18
CA TYR A 136 -12.57 -23.90 7.53
C TYR A 136 -12.46 -24.89 6.37
N LYS A 137 -12.46 -24.45 5.12
CA LYS A 137 -12.14 -25.29 3.96
C LYS A 137 -10.66 -25.72 3.99
N LEU A 138 -9.76 -24.82 4.43
CA LEU A 138 -8.33 -25.12 4.57
C LEU A 138 -8.02 -25.97 5.82
N HIS A 139 -8.81 -25.81 6.88
CA HIS A 139 -8.62 -26.46 8.19
C HIS A 139 -9.82 -27.38 8.53
N PRO A 140 -10.02 -28.46 7.79
CA PRO A 140 -11.15 -29.35 8.03
C PRO A 140 -11.02 -30.06 9.38
N SER A 141 -12.14 -30.24 10.10
CA SER A 141 -12.15 -30.97 11.39
C SER A 141 -11.71 -32.43 11.27
N ARG A 142 -11.79 -33.00 10.07
CA ARG A 142 -11.30 -34.33 9.72
C ARG A 142 -10.55 -34.26 8.40
N GLY A 143 -9.24 -34.48 8.42
CA GLY A 143 -8.40 -34.42 7.24
C GLY A 143 -7.09 -33.64 7.51
N LEU A 144 -6.29 -33.46 6.46
CA LEU A 144 -5.06 -32.69 6.52
C LEU A 144 -5.36 -31.22 6.22
N GLU A 145 -4.69 -30.33 6.94
CA GLU A 145 -4.69 -28.91 6.65
C GLU A 145 -4.04 -28.64 5.30
N LYS A 146 -4.54 -27.61 4.62
CA LYS A 146 -4.03 -27.16 3.32
C LYS A 146 -3.56 -25.72 3.41
N ALA A 147 -2.45 -25.42 2.77
CA ALA A 147 -2.07 -24.04 2.53
C ALA A 147 -2.95 -23.42 1.43
N PRO A 148 -3.27 -22.12 1.48
CA PRO A 148 -3.94 -21.43 0.40
C PRO A 148 -3.07 -21.41 -0.86
N THR A 149 -3.68 -21.56 -2.04
CA THR A 149 -3.01 -21.24 -3.31
C THR A 149 -3.29 -19.81 -3.71
N VAL A 150 -2.48 -19.27 -4.63
CA VAL A 150 -2.63 -17.89 -5.11
C VAL A 150 -3.99 -17.68 -5.76
N GLU A 151 -4.42 -18.64 -6.59
CA GLU A 151 -5.68 -18.60 -7.33
C GLU A 151 -6.88 -18.65 -6.38
N GLU A 152 -6.81 -19.54 -5.35
CA GLU A 152 -7.90 -19.66 -4.38
C GLU A 152 -8.06 -18.38 -3.55
N ILE A 153 -6.95 -17.79 -3.06
CA ILE A 153 -7.03 -16.60 -2.22
C ILE A 153 -7.36 -15.34 -3.04
N ALA A 154 -6.98 -15.28 -4.33
CA ALA A 154 -7.40 -14.24 -5.25
C ALA A 154 -8.91 -14.29 -5.52
N ALA A 155 -9.48 -15.49 -5.71
CA ALA A 155 -10.93 -15.66 -5.84
C ALA A 155 -11.67 -15.20 -4.57
N ILE A 156 -11.11 -15.47 -3.38
CA ILE A 156 -11.66 -14.98 -2.10
C ILE A 156 -11.57 -13.45 -2.03
N LEU A 157 -10.49 -12.83 -2.50
CA LEU A 157 -10.36 -11.37 -2.56
C LEU A 157 -11.47 -10.76 -3.43
N VAL A 158 -11.74 -11.34 -4.61
CA VAL A 158 -12.83 -10.90 -5.50
C VAL A 158 -14.20 -11.02 -4.81
N GLU A 159 -14.48 -12.15 -4.12
CA GLU A 159 -15.73 -12.33 -3.37
C GLU A 159 -15.88 -11.27 -2.24
N ILE A 160 -14.80 -10.97 -1.54
CA ILE A 160 -14.76 -9.98 -0.45
C ILE A 160 -14.95 -8.56 -0.99
N VAL A 161 -14.26 -8.19 -2.07
CA VAL A 161 -14.37 -6.86 -2.69
C VAL A 161 -15.81 -6.57 -3.11
N LYS A 162 -16.54 -7.55 -3.62
CA LYS A 162 -17.96 -7.42 -4.00
C LYS A 162 -18.92 -7.13 -2.83
N GLN A 163 -18.45 -7.22 -1.58
CA GLN A 163 -19.22 -6.81 -0.41
C GLN A 163 -19.23 -5.30 -0.17
N PHE A 164 -18.39 -4.54 -0.89
CA PHE A 164 -18.27 -3.09 -0.78
C PHE A 164 -18.77 -2.42 -2.07
N GLN A 165 -19.14 -1.16 -1.97
CA GLN A 165 -19.45 -0.33 -3.15
C GLN A 165 -18.17 0.18 -3.81
N HIS A 166 -17.11 0.40 -3.02
CA HIS A 166 -15.83 0.87 -3.51
C HIS A 166 -14.69 0.35 -2.62
N VAL A 167 -13.64 -0.17 -3.24
CA VAL A 167 -12.42 -0.64 -2.54
C VAL A 167 -11.20 0.05 -3.11
N PHE A 168 -10.40 0.65 -2.26
CA PHE A 168 -9.07 1.14 -2.60
C PHE A 168 -8.02 0.09 -2.30
N LEU A 169 -7.23 -0.29 -3.32
CA LEU A 169 -6.07 -1.15 -3.18
C LEU A 169 -4.80 -0.35 -3.50
N VAL A 170 -3.86 -0.31 -2.57
CA VAL A 170 -2.60 0.44 -2.74
C VAL A 170 -1.42 -0.49 -2.47
N LEU A 171 -0.54 -0.65 -3.47
CA LEU A 171 0.66 -1.49 -3.34
C LEU A 171 1.90 -0.67 -3.69
N ASP A 172 2.87 -0.66 -2.79
CA ASP A 172 4.17 -0.03 -2.97
C ASP A 172 5.26 -1.08 -3.15
N GLY A 173 6.25 -0.79 -4.01
CA GLY A 173 7.44 -1.60 -4.18
C GLY A 173 7.23 -2.85 -5.03
N LEU A 174 6.39 -2.82 -6.08
CA LEU A 174 6.18 -4.00 -6.95
C LEU A 174 7.48 -4.52 -7.58
N ASP A 175 8.40 -3.64 -7.92
CA ASP A 175 9.75 -3.97 -8.40
C ASP A 175 10.58 -4.75 -7.35
N GLU A 176 10.17 -4.69 -6.09
CA GLU A 176 10.83 -5.37 -4.98
C GLU A 176 10.33 -6.80 -4.74
N CYS A 177 9.32 -7.26 -5.49
CA CYS A 177 8.84 -8.64 -5.46
C CYS A 177 9.80 -9.63 -6.16
N GLY A 178 10.85 -9.14 -6.82
CA GLY A 178 11.90 -9.95 -7.43
C GLY A 178 11.35 -10.91 -8.49
N LYS A 179 11.61 -12.20 -8.35
CA LYS A 179 11.13 -13.22 -9.30
C LYS A 179 9.62 -13.41 -9.33
N PHE A 180 8.89 -12.87 -8.38
CA PHE A 180 7.43 -12.98 -8.28
C PHE A 180 6.71 -11.73 -8.80
N THR A 181 7.43 -10.73 -9.33
CA THR A 181 6.82 -9.48 -9.81
C THR A 181 5.72 -9.74 -10.84
N ASP A 182 5.99 -10.57 -11.84
CA ASP A 182 5.02 -10.89 -12.89
C ASP A 182 3.83 -11.69 -12.32
N ASP A 183 4.07 -12.66 -11.46
CA ASP A 183 3.00 -13.43 -10.79
C ASP A 183 2.08 -12.52 -9.94
N VAL A 184 2.66 -11.53 -9.24
CA VAL A 184 1.90 -10.56 -8.45
C VAL A 184 1.06 -9.66 -9.35
N LEU A 185 1.63 -9.16 -10.45
CA LEU A 185 0.93 -8.33 -11.42
C LEU A 185 -0.23 -9.08 -12.07
N ASP A 186 0.01 -10.30 -12.56
CA ASP A 186 -1.02 -11.13 -13.17
C ASP A 186 -2.23 -11.32 -12.24
N VAL A 187 -1.97 -11.68 -10.97
CA VAL A 187 -3.03 -11.87 -9.98
C VAL A 187 -3.79 -10.56 -9.70
N LEU A 188 -3.11 -9.44 -9.56
CA LEU A 188 -3.75 -8.14 -9.31
C LEU A 188 -4.62 -7.70 -10.50
N LEU A 189 -4.14 -7.90 -11.73
CA LEU A 189 -4.88 -7.60 -12.94
C LEU A 189 -6.12 -8.49 -13.08
N ASP A 190 -6.00 -9.78 -12.79
CA ASP A 190 -7.15 -10.69 -12.83
C ASP A 190 -8.21 -10.33 -11.78
N VAL A 191 -7.80 -9.93 -10.57
CA VAL A 191 -8.73 -9.42 -9.55
C VAL A 191 -9.50 -8.19 -10.05
N THR A 192 -8.84 -7.26 -10.76
CA THR A 192 -9.53 -6.07 -11.30
C THR A 192 -10.42 -6.37 -12.49
N LYS A 193 -10.18 -7.43 -13.26
CA LYS A 193 -11.08 -7.86 -14.36
C LYS A 193 -12.39 -8.43 -13.83
N ASP A 194 -12.35 -9.06 -12.65
CA ASP A 194 -13.49 -9.73 -12.04
C ASP A 194 -14.31 -8.83 -11.10
N ALA A 195 -13.85 -7.58 -10.85
CA ALA A 195 -14.52 -6.63 -9.98
C ALA A 195 -14.32 -5.18 -10.47
N ASP A 196 -15.42 -4.51 -10.78
CA ASP A 196 -15.50 -3.15 -11.33
C ASP A 196 -15.58 -2.04 -10.27
N ASN A 197 -15.43 -2.40 -9.01
CA ASN A 197 -15.52 -1.49 -7.86
C ASN A 197 -14.16 -1.26 -7.16
N ILE A 198 -13.04 -1.59 -7.82
CA ILE A 198 -11.69 -1.42 -7.30
C ILE A 198 -11.04 -0.18 -7.90
N SER A 199 -10.58 0.73 -7.04
CA SER A 199 -9.57 1.73 -7.42
C SER A 199 -8.20 1.23 -6.99
N MET A 200 -7.33 0.93 -7.95
CA MET A 200 -6.00 0.38 -7.69
C MET A 200 -4.91 1.43 -7.92
N ALA A 201 -3.99 1.59 -6.96
CA ALA A 201 -2.80 2.41 -7.09
C ALA A 201 -1.55 1.55 -6.87
N LEU A 202 -0.69 1.48 -7.87
CA LEU A 202 0.54 0.71 -7.86
C LEU A 202 1.74 1.66 -7.90
N LEU A 203 2.76 1.39 -7.09
CA LEU A 203 3.98 2.18 -7.07
C LEU A 203 5.18 1.26 -7.29
N SER A 204 6.07 1.63 -8.23
CA SER A 204 7.26 0.84 -8.56
C SER A 204 8.33 1.69 -9.23
N ARG A 205 9.48 1.08 -9.51
CA ARG A 205 10.38 1.58 -10.55
C ARG A 205 9.74 1.36 -11.92
N ASP A 206 10.20 2.15 -12.89
CA ASP A 206 9.83 1.99 -14.28
C ASP A 206 10.69 0.88 -14.92
N GLU A 207 10.29 -0.38 -14.69
CA GLU A 207 10.92 -1.57 -15.28
C GLU A 207 10.08 -2.07 -16.47
N SER A 208 10.74 -2.62 -17.50
CA SER A 208 10.08 -3.00 -18.75
C SER A 208 8.95 -4.01 -18.53
N ASN A 209 9.18 -5.03 -17.71
CA ASN A 209 8.17 -6.04 -17.41
C ASN A 209 6.93 -5.46 -16.69
N ILE A 210 7.13 -4.52 -15.76
CA ILE A 210 6.02 -3.84 -15.07
C ILE A 210 5.25 -2.95 -16.05
N ARG A 211 5.98 -2.20 -16.90
CA ARG A 211 5.37 -1.34 -17.91
C ARG A 211 4.52 -2.15 -18.88
N ASP A 212 5.06 -3.24 -19.41
CA ASP A 212 4.36 -4.10 -20.37
C ASP A 212 3.04 -4.66 -19.81
N HIS A 213 2.93 -4.88 -18.49
CA HIS A 213 1.68 -5.30 -17.85
C HIS A 213 0.69 -4.15 -17.61
N LEU A 214 1.17 -2.91 -17.40
CA LEU A 214 0.33 -1.83 -16.88
C LEU A 214 -0.03 -0.76 -17.90
N GLU A 215 0.75 -0.56 -18.97
CA GLU A 215 0.62 0.61 -19.88
C GLU A 215 -0.73 0.70 -20.57
N ASP A 216 -1.40 -0.41 -20.85
CA ASP A 216 -2.69 -0.42 -21.54
C ASP A 216 -3.89 -0.12 -20.62
N GLU A 217 -3.76 -0.41 -19.31
CA GLU A 217 -4.89 -0.35 -18.38
C GLU A 217 -4.75 0.75 -17.30
N PHE A 218 -3.53 1.20 -17.02
CA PHE A 218 -3.24 2.15 -15.95
C PHE A 218 -2.88 3.53 -16.49
N ILE A 219 -3.41 4.57 -15.86
CA ILE A 219 -2.90 5.93 -16.06
C ILE A 219 -1.55 6.00 -15.36
N SER A 220 -0.49 6.19 -16.14
CA SER A 220 0.89 6.27 -15.64
C SER A 220 1.24 7.71 -15.27
N GLU A 221 1.81 7.87 -14.07
CA GLU A 221 2.30 9.15 -13.56
C GLU A 221 3.75 8.97 -13.07
N GLU A 222 4.67 9.69 -13.70
CA GLU A 222 6.06 9.66 -13.27
C GLU A 222 6.28 10.54 -12.04
N ILE A 223 6.79 9.94 -10.98
CA ILE A 223 7.24 10.66 -9.79
C ILE A 223 8.64 11.19 -10.08
N ALA A 224 8.72 12.37 -10.66
CA ALA A 224 9.90 13.19 -10.53
C ALA A 224 9.77 13.96 -9.21
N ALA A 225 10.77 13.89 -8.35
CA ALA A 225 10.74 14.71 -7.14
C ALA A 225 10.60 16.18 -7.56
N HIS A 226 9.47 16.77 -7.24
CA HIS A 226 9.21 18.17 -7.57
C HIS A 226 10.28 19.02 -6.92
N THR A 227 10.92 19.89 -7.70
CA THR A 227 11.98 20.77 -7.19
C THR A 227 11.53 21.54 -5.93
N GLU A 228 10.26 21.93 -5.85
CA GLU A 228 9.67 22.57 -4.69
C GLU A 228 9.68 21.68 -3.45
N ASP A 229 9.33 20.38 -3.59
CA ASP A 229 9.35 19.41 -2.50
C ASP A 229 10.80 19.15 -2.03
N ILE A 230 11.75 19.09 -2.97
CA ILE A 230 13.18 18.93 -2.64
C ILE A 230 13.68 20.14 -1.86
N VAL A 231 13.40 21.36 -2.32
CA VAL A 231 13.78 22.59 -1.63
C VAL A 231 13.20 22.63 -0.22
N GLU A 232 11.93 22.35 -0.07
CA GLU A 232 11.25 22.34 1.23
C GLU A 232 11.88 21.32 2.18
N TYR A 233 12.09 20.08 1.70
CA TYR A 233 12.69 19.02 2.50
C TYR A 233 14.13 19.35 2.92
N VAL A 234 14.97 19.73 1.95
CA VAL A 234 16.39 20.03 2.21
C VAL A 234 16.52 21.22 3.16
N THR A 235 15.71 22.27 2.97
CA THR A 235 15.69 23.43 3.86
C THR A 235 15.36 23.01 5.29
N ALA A 236 14.31 22.25 5.50
CA ALA A 236 13.90 21.79 6.81
C ALA A 236 14.95 20.88 7.48
N VAL A 237 15.61 20.00 6.72
CA VAL A 237 16.68 19.13 7.23
C VAL A 237 17.89 19.96 7.66
N ILE A 238 18.32 20.95 6.85
CA ILE A 238 19.43 21.86 7.19
C ILE A 238 19.10 22.62 8.46
N GLU A 239 17.92 23.24 8.56
CA GLU A 239 17.50 24.00 9.73
C GLU A 239 17.46 23.14 11.00
N LYS A 240 16.90 21.93 10.91
CA LYS A 240 16.89 20.96 12.02
C LYS A 240 18.31 20.58 12.47
N ARG A 241 19.24 20.40 11.52
CA ARG A 241 20.64 20.07 11.85
C ARG A 241 21.36 21.24 12.49
N ILE A 242 21.11 22.48 12.04
CA ILE A 242 21.65 23.70 12.64
C ILE A 242 21.11 23.87 14.07
N LEU A 243 19.79 23.76 14.25
CA LEU A 243 19.14 23.87 15.56
C LEU A 243 19.69 22.84 16.56
N ASN A 244 19.90 21.61 16.12
CA ASN A 244 20.45 20.53 16.93
C ASN A 244 21.97 20.59 17.07
N LYS A 245 22.64 21.66 16.62
CA LYS A 245 24.11 21.84 16.65
C LYS A 245 24.89 20.71 15.94
N ARG A 246 24.25 20.01 15.00
CA ARG A 246 24.87 18.95 14.17
C ARG A 246 25.46 19.53 12.87
N LEU A 247 25.10 20.73 12.49
CA LEU A 247 25.63 21.49 11.37
C LEU A 247 25.90 22.92 11.87
N ARG A 248 27.07 23.48 11.58
CA ARG A 248 27.41 24.87 11.85
C ARG A 248 27.60 25.56 10.53
N VAL A 249 26.72 26.51 10.23
CA VAL A 249 26.81 27.42 9.07
C VAL A 249 26.54 28.80 9.58
N ASP A 250 27.63 29.60 9.74
CA ASP A 250 27.58 30.92 10.31
C ASP A 250 27.34 31.98 9.22
N ASN A 251 27.50 31.62 7.94
CA ASN A 251 27.31 32.54 6.81
C ASN A 251 26.01 32.19 6.07
N PRO A 252 25.05 33.14 5.94
CA PRO A 252 23.82 32.93 5.16
C PRO A 252 24.07 32.58 3.68
N GLU A 253 25.08 33.17 3.05
CA GLU A 253 25.43 32.87 1.65
C GLU A 253 25.89 31.44 1.49
N LEU A 254 26.70 30.91 2.41
CA LEU A 254 27.10 29.51 2.42
C LEU A 254 25.92 28.54 2.61
N LYS A 255 24.92 28.97 3.43
CA LYS A 255 23.68 28.17 3.59
C LYS A 255 22.94 28.05 2.27
N GLU A 256 22.80 29.14 1.54
CA GLU A 256 22.14 29.19 0.23
C GLU A 256 22.88 28.34 -0.81
N GLU A 257 24.22 28.44 -0.87
CA GLU A 257 25.07 27.66 -1.75
C GLU A 257 24.94 26.14 -1.46
N ILE A 258 24.93 25.73 -0.19
CA ILE A 258 24.72 24.35 0.22
C ILE A 258 23.33 23.88 -0.22
N LEU A 259 22.28 24.69 -0.02
CA LEU A 259 20.92 24.37 -0.38
C LEU A 259 20.79 24.17 -1.90
N GLN A 260 21.31 25.12 -2.67
CA GLN A 260 21.30 25.05 -4.13
C GLN A 260 22.07 23.83 -4.65
N GLY A 261 23.27 23.55 -4.12
CA GLY A 261 24.06 22.41 -4.50
C GLY A 261 23.38 21.07 -4.19
N LEU A 262 22.66 20.97 -3.08
CA LEU A 262 21.89 19.76 -2.73
C LEU A 262 20.66 19.59 -3.62
N VAL A 263 19.93 20.66 -3.92
CA VAL A 263 18.76 20.63 -4.82
C VAL A 263 19.17 20.25 -6.25
N GLU A 264 20.24 20.86 -6.79
CA GLU A 264 20.77 20.54 -8.11
C GLU A 264 21.35 19.11 -8.18
N GLY A 265 21.95 18.66 -7.07
CA GLY A 265 22.54 17.31 -6.96
C GLY A 265 21.49 16.20 -6.83
N ALA A 266 20.29 16.51 -6.39
CA ALA A 266 19.20 15.54 -6.19
C ALA A 266 18.70 14.93 -7.52
N LYS A 267 18.79 15.65 -8.64
CA LYS A 267 18.45 15.14 -10.01
C LYS A 267 17.13 14.37 -10.06
N GLY A 268 16.12 14.78 -9.27
CA GLY A 268 14.83 14.10 -9.20
C GLY A 268 14.72 12.97 -8.16
N MET A 269 15.71 12.83 -7.28
CA MET A 269 15.66 11.94 -6.12
C MET A 269 14.92 12.57 -4.95
#